data_0693e37aa3a075584fc7d3c7b604df47
#
_entry.id   0693e37aa3a075584fc7d3c7b604df47
#
_cell.length_a   1.000
_cell.length_b   1.000
_cell.length_c   1.000
_cell.angle_alpha   90.00
_cell.angle_beta   90.00
_cell.angle_gamma   90.00
#
_symmetry.space_group_name_H-M   'P 1'
#
loop_
_entity.id
_entity.type
_entity.pdbx_description
1 polymer ?
#
loop_
_entity_poly.entity_id
_entity_poly.type
_entity_poly.pdbx_seq_one_letter_code
_entity_poly.pdbx_strand_id
1 'polypeptide(L)'
;MKRSPSAPIVNLRLPVNTQGVDWICSDLHGQFPVLKEMLKEVEFNDQTDRLILLGDLIDRGPSSLETLSWVLSAPFCFSVMGNHELLFWASTYHPELIEKHLRLGGEWSSSLSLTQRHRLVQGILSSVPLTLTLELSMGDIGIVHSQSPFDDWRDIESSEFSEALAKRCTWEWARSHQNTKALVRGVLAVVSGHIGSNHVVQNGNQLWIDTIENTGKPTLLSAPQI
;
A
#
# COMPACT_ATOMS: atom_id res chain seq x y z
N MET A 1 -31.39 -5.26 -7.31
CA MET A 1 -30.55 -5.62 -6.16
C MET A 1 -29.14 -5.09 -6.42
N LYS A 2 -28.68 -4.07 -5.68
CA LYS A 2 -27.29 -3.65 -5.71
C LYS A 2 -26.50 -4.76 -5.00
N ARG A 3 -25.61 -5.47 -5.72
CA ARG A 3 -24.65 -6.37 -5.06
C ARG A 3 -23.81 -5.51 -4.14
N SER A 4 -23.75 -5.86 -2.85
CA SER A 4 -22.73 -5.29 -1.96
C SER A 4 -21.37 -5.52 -2.59
N PRO A 5 -20.45 -4.54 -2.55
CA PRO A 5 -19.09 -4.77 -3.02
C PRO A 5 -18.51 -6.00 -2.31
N SER A 6 -17.74 -6.81 -3.03
CA SER A 6 -16.99 -7.91 -2.41
C SER A 6 -16.11 -7.33 -1.31
N ALA A 7 -15.99 -8.06 -0.19
CA ALA A 7 -15.05 -7.65 0.85
C ALA A 7 -13.63 -7.58 0.27
N PRO A 8 -12.78 -6.64 0.73
CA PRO A 8 -11.38 -6.58 0.33
C PRO A 8 -10.64 -7.89 0.64
N ILE A 9 -9.62 -8.19 -0.15
CA ILE A 9 -8.67 -9.26 0.15
C ILE A 9 -7.91 -8.87 1.42
N VAL A 10 -7.84 -9.75 2.41
CA VAL A 10 -7.11 -9.45 3.66
C VAL A 10 -5.61 -9.59 3.43
N ASN A 11 -5.16 -10.71 2.88
CA ASN A 11 -3.76 -10.96 2.60
C ASN A 11 -3.58 -11.60 1.22
N LEU A 12 -2.58 -11.13 0.47
CA LEU A 12 -2.12 -11.75 -0.76
C LEU A 12 -0.71 -12.31 -0.52
N ARG A 13 -0.50 -13.58 -0.85
CA ARG A 13 0.83 -14.19 -0.77
C ARG A 13 1.46 -14.24 -2.16
N LEU A 14 2.63 -13.65 -2.32
CA LEU A 14 3.43 -13.69 -3.55
C LEU A 14 4.57 -14.69 -3.38
N PRO A 15 4.67 -15.71 -4.26
CA PRO A 15 5.75 -16.68 -4.20
C PRO A 15 7.09 -16.04 -4.54
N VAL A 16 8.19 -16.74 -4.21
CA VAL A 16 9.55 -16.30 -4.53
C VAL A 16 9.66 -15.92 -6.00
N ASN A 17 10.16 -14.72 -6.29
CA ASN A 17 10.50 -14.31 -7.65
C ASN A 17 11.84 -14.96 -8.05
N THR A 18 11.80 -15.91 -8.97
CA THR A 18 13.00 -16.62 -9.44
C THR A 18 13.55 -16.05 -10.74
N GLN A 19 12.92 -15.01 -11.30
CA GLN A 19 13.28 -14.48 -12.62
C GLN A 19 13.84 -13.06 -12.57
N GLY A 20 13.48 -12.29 -11.56
CA GLY A 20 13.87 -10.90 -11.43
C GLY A 20 13.93 -10.43 -10.00
N VAL A 21 13.84 -9.14 -9.79
CA VAL A 21 13.92 -8.46 -8.50
C VAL A 21 12.52 -8.04 -8.05
N ASP A 22 12.27 -8.15 -6.75
CA ASP A 22 11.11 -7.53 -6.11
C ASP A 22 11.52 -6.16 -5.57
N TRP A 23 10.88 -5.12 -6.11
CA TRP A 23 11.08 -3.73 -5.70
C TRP A 23 9.92 -3.28 -4.83
N ILE A 24 10.22 -2.69 -3.68
CA ILE A 24 9.22 -2.18 -2.73
C ILE A 24 9.33 -0.66 -2.72
N CYS A 25 8.21 0.01 -3.02
CA CYS A 25 8.13 1.47 -3.09
C CYS A 25 7.13 1.99 -2.06
N SER A 26 7.49 3.06 -1.37
CA SER A 26 6.63 3.74 -0.40
C SER A 26 5.42 4.42 -1.06
N ASP A 27 4.71 5.23 -0.27
CA ASP A 27 3.58 6.05 -0.66
C ASP A 27 3.88 6.87 -1.93
N LEU A 28 2.91 6.98 -2.84
CA LEU A 28 3.08 7.68 -4.11
C LEU A 28 2.35 9.01 -4.17
N HIS A 29 1.18 9.11 -3.54
CA HIS A 29 0.37 10.32 -3.58
C HIS A 29 0.28 10.96 -4.97
N GLY A 30 -0.06 10.18 -6.00
CA GLY A 30 -0.20 10.67 -7.36
C GLY A 30 1.10 11.17 -8.02
N GLN A 31 2.28 10.84 -7.47
CA GLN A 31 3.59 11.21 -8.05
C GLN A 31 4.08 10.18 -9.08
N PHE A 32 3.20 9.78 -9.99
CA PHE A 32 3.50 8.77 -11.02
C PHE A 32 4.71 9.12 -11.91
N PRO A 33 4.91 10.39 -12.33
CA PRO A 33 6.12 10.74 -13.07
C PRO A 33 7.42 10.45 -12.32
N VAL A 34 7.43 10.70 -11.01
CA VAL A 34 8.61 10.43 -10.15
C VAL A 34 8.87 8.92 -10.09
N LEU A 35 7.83 8.11 -9.88
CA LEU A 35 7.96 6.65 -9.89
C LEU A 35 8.55 6.15 -11.21
N LYS A 36 8.05 6.65 -12.36
CA LYS A 36 8.57 6.24 -13.69
C LYS A 36 10.06 6.52 -13.85
N GLU A 37 10.55 7.66 -13.37
CA GLU A 37 11.99 7.96 -13.43
C GLU A 37 12.79 7.04 -12.50
N MET A 38 12.28 6.78 -11.28
CA MET A 38 12.96 5.85 -10.35
C MET A 38 13.06 4.43 -10.91
N LEU A 39 12.01 3.94 -11.58
CA LEU A 39 12.04 2.62 -12.22
C LEU A 39 13.07 2.56 -13.37
N LYS A 40 13.27 3.66 -14.11
CA LYS A 40 14.35 3.76 -15.10
C LYS A 40 15.74 3.77 -14.45
N GLU A 41 15.91 4.51 -13.36
CA GLU A 41 17.19 4.59 -12.62
C GLU A 41 17.68 3.21 -12.16
N VAL A 42 16.76 2.29 -11.81
CA VAL A 42 17.07 0.94 -11.37
C VAL A 42 17.01 -0.11 -12.50
N GLU A 43 16.83 0.34 -13.74
CA GLU A 43 16.72 -0.53 -14.94
C GLU A 43 15.62 -1.60 -14.78
N PHE A 44 14.47 -1.22 -14.17
CA PHE A 44 13.33 -2.11 -13.91
C PHE A 44 12.87 -2.83 -15.19
N ASN A 45 12.78 -4.16 -15.13
CA ASN A 45 12.31 -5.00 -16.22
C ASN A 45 10.92 -5.55 -15.93
N ASP A 46 9.88 -5.03 -16.58
CA ASP A 46 8.47 -5.40 -16.39
C ASP A 46 8.12 -6.83 -16.83
N GLN A 47 9.05 -7.57 -17.44
CA GLN A 47 8.87 -8.98 -17.78
C GLN A 47 9.32 -9.94 -16.67
N THR A 48 10.20 -9.49 -15.78
CA THR A 48 10.84 -10.34 -14.77
C THR A 48 10.75 -9.77 -13.35
N ASP A 49 10.77 -8.44 -13.21
CA ASP A 49 10.72 -7.78 -11.93
C ASP A 49 9.26 -7.58 -11.46
N ARG A 50 9.08 -7.47 -10.15
CA ARG A 50 7.79 -7.09 -9.55
C ARG A 50 7.96 -5.80 -8.77
N LEU A 51 6.95 -4.93 -8.87
CA LEU A 51 6.84 -3.71 -8.08
C LEU A 51 5.77 -3.89 -7.01
N ILE A 52 6.11 -3.68 -5.76
CA ILE A 52 5.22 -3.75 -4.61
C ILE A 52 5.09 -2.34 -4.01
N LEU A 53 3.88 -1.78 -3.99
CA LEU A 53 3.59 -0.46 -3.48
C LEU A 53 2.95 -0.54 -2.09
N LEU A 54 3.33 0.37 -1.20
CA LEU A 54 2.87 0.36 0.19
C LEU A 54 1.52 1.05 0.42
N GLY A 55 0.76 1.32 -0.65
CA GLY A 55 -0.51 2.06 -0.58
C GLY A 55 -0.34 3.56 -0.76
N ASP A 56 -1.39 4.31 -0.45
CA ASP A 56 -1.46 5.76 -0.66
C ASP A 56 -1.00 6.16 -2.07
N LEU A 57 -1.60 5.50 -3.06
CA LEU A 57 -1.32 5.69 -4.48
C LEU A 57 -1.86 7.03 -4.99
N ILE A 58 -2.94 7.48 -4.38
CA ILE A 58 -3.79 8.61 -4.79
C ILE A 58 -3.72 9.76 -3.81
N ASP A 59 -4.39 10.86 -4.19
CA ASP A 59 -4.55 12.10 -3.43
C ASP A 59 -3.28 12.97 -3.38
N ARG A 60 -3.45 14.27 -3.09
CA ARG A 60 -2.40 15.28 -2.96
C ARG A 60 -1.65 15.59 -4.26
N GLY A 61 -1.12 14.61 -4.95
CA GLY A 61 -0.32 14.81 -6.16
C GLY A 61 -1.15 14.92 -7.44
N PRO A 62 -0.50 15.28 -8.56
CA PRO A 62 -1.19 15.69 -9.80
C PRO A 62 -1.77 14.52 -10.60
N SER A 63 -1.31 13.29 -10.41
CA SER A 63 -1.58 12.16 -11.31
C SER A 63 -2.34 11.01 -10.64
N SER A 64 -3.19 11.28 -9.62
CA SER A 64 -3.89 10.23 -8.85
C SER A 64 -4.67 9.24 -9.73
N LEU A 65 -5.45 9.72 -10.70
CA LEU A 65 -6.22 8.86 -11.60
C LEU A 65 -5.31 8.01 -12.51
N GLU A 66 -4.24 8.61 -13.03
CA GLU A 66 -3.26 7.92 -13.88
C GLU A 66 -2.54 6.83 -13.07
N THR A 67 -2.04 7.18 -11.86
CA THR A 67 -1.38 6.25 -10.94
C THR A 67 -2.27 5.05 -10.65
N LEU A 68 -3.49 5.29 -10.18
CA LEU A 68 -4.42 4.21 -9.81
C LEU A 68 -4.76 3.34 -11.02
N SER A 69 -5.05 3.96 -12.18
CA SER A 69 -5.40 3.23 -13.39
C SER A 69 -4.25 2.33 -13.87
N TRP A 70 -3.02 2.84 -13.79
CA TRP A 70 -1.83 2.09 -14.17
C TRP A 70 -1.60 0.92 -13.20
N VAL A 71 -1.63 1.15 -11.89
CA VAL A 71 -1.46 0.09 -10.87
C VAL A 71 -2.49 -1.02 -11.06
N LEU A 72 -3.75 -0.69 -11.30
CA LEU A 72 -4.81 -1.67 -11.51
C LEU A 72 -4.71 -2.44 -12.84
N SER A 73 -3.87 -2.00 -13.78
CA SER A 73 -3.71 -2.62 -15.10
C SER A 73 -2.36 -3.31 -15.31
N ALA A 74 -1.33 -2.96 -14.54
CA ALA A 74 0.02 -3.48 -14.71
C ALA A 74 0.16 -4.85 -14.02
N PRO A 75 0.41 -5.95 -14.74
CA PRO A 75 0.38 -7.31 -14.16
C PRO A 75 1.58 -7.59 -13.23
N PHE A 76 2.63 -6.80 -13.33
CA PHE A 76 3.83 -6.89 -12.51
C PHE A 76 3.78 -5.98 -11.27
N CYS A 77 2.72 -5.17 -11.14
CA CYS A 77 2.55 -4.20 -10.04
C CYS A 77 1.51 -4.71 -9.04
N PHE A 78 1.90 -4.76 -7.79
CA PHE A 78 1.08 -5.12 -6.64
C PHE A 78 1.04 -3.95 -5.67
N SER A 79 -0.04 -3.80 -4.94
CA SER A 79 -0.15 -2.76 -3.90
C SER A 79 -0.92 -3.28 -2.71
N VAL A 80 -0.58 -2.83 -1.52
CA VAL A 80 -1.48 -2.91 -0.37
C VAL A 80 -2.36 -1.66 -0.31
N MET A 81 -3.47 -1.75 0.41
CA MET A 81 -4.42 -0.65 0.57
C MET A 81 -3.88 0.35 1.59
N GLY A 82 -3.77 1.62 1.19
CA GLY A 82 -3.52 2.74 2.08
C GLY A 82 -4.81 3.34 2.64
N ASN A 83 -4.67 4.28 3.58
CA ASN A 83 -5.82 4.97 4.14
C ASN A 83 -6.50 5.89 3.12
N HIS A 84 -5.80 6.38 2.11
CA HIS A 84 -6.36 7.18 1.02
C HIS A 84 -7.26 6.35 0.11
N GLU A 85 -6.86 5.13 -0.29
CA GLU A 85 -7.71 4.19 -1.04
C GLU A 85 -8.92 3.79 -0.22
N LEU A 86 -8.75 3.50 1.07
CA LEU A 86 -9.85 3.15 1.98
C LEU A 86 -10.86 4.30 2.09
N LEU A 87 -10.39 5.54 2.18
CA LEU A 87 -11.24 6.72 2.26
C LEU A 87 -11.94 7.02 0.93
N PHE A 88 -11.26 6.87 -0.22
CA PHE A 88 -11.87 6.98 -1.54
C PHE A 88 -12.99 5.96 -1.72
N TRP A 89 -12.77 4.70 -1.32
CA TRP A 89 -13.80 3.68 -1.30
C TRP A 89 -14.97 4.09 -0.40
N ALA A 90 -14.71 4.40 0.87
CA ALA A 90 -15.75 4.78 1.82
C ALA A 90 -16.56 5.99 1.33
N SER A 91 -15.91 7.06 0.86
CA SER A 91 -16.59 8.27 0.36
C SER A 91 -17.42 8.05 -0.92
N THR A 92 -17.16 6.97 -1.65
CA THR A 92 -17.96 6.61 -2.83
C THR A 92 -19.35 6.09 -2.45
N TYR A 93 -19.48 5.47 -1.25
CA TYR A 93 -20.74 4.92 -0.76
C TYR A 93 -21.36 5.72 0.38
N HIS A 94 -20.56 6.55 1.06
CA HIS A 94 -20.91 7.35 2.22
C HIS A 94 -20.67 8.84 1.93
N PRO A 95 -21.68 9.56 1.43
CA PRO A 95 -21.53 10.98 1.03
C PRO A 95 -21.02 11.90 2.14
N GLU A 96 -21.27 11.57 3.40
CA GLU A 96 -20.78 12.30 4.57
C GLU A 96 -19.24 12.26 4.71
N LEU A 97 -18.57 11.34 4.04
CA LEU A 97 -17.10 11.24 4.03
C LEU A 97 -16.44 12.00 2.88
N ILE A 98 -17.21 12.50 1.91
CA ILE A 98 -16.67 13.22 0.75
C ILE A 98 -15.83 14.42 1.18
N GLU A 99 -16.33 15.24 2.10
CA GLU A 99 -15.61 16.41 2.59
C GLU A 99 -14.29 16.05 3.29
N LYS A 100 -14.27 14.95 4.03
CA LYS A 100 -13.05 14.43 4.64
C LYS A 100 -12.04 14.00 3.57
N HIS A 101 -12.49 13.31 2.52
CA HIS A 101 -11.63 12.89 1.41
C HIS A 101 -11.05 14.10 0.67
N LEU A 102 -11.87 15.11 0.35
CA LEU A 102 -11.40 16.34 -0.29
C LEU A 102 -10.31 17.03 0.55
N ARG A 103 -10.52 17.20 1.86
CA ARG A 103 -9.53 17.81 2.75
C ARG A 103 -8.19 17.07 2.83
N LEU A 104 -8.16 15.81 2.48
CA LEU A 104 -6.94 14.98 2.45
C LEU A 104 -6.30 14.90 1.05
N GLY A 105 -6.76 15.72 0.09
CA GLY A 105 -6.18 15.81 -1.25
C GLY A 105 -6.94 15.03 -2.32
N GLY A 106 -8.18 14.65 -2.04
CA GLY A 106 -9.05 13.86 -2.92
C GLY A 106 -9.80 14.67 -3.99
N GLU A 107 -9.47 15.95 -4.22
CA GLU A 107 -10.17 16.86 -5.15
C GLU A 107 -10.21 16.31 -6.58
N TRP A 108 -9.18 15.59 -7.02
CA TRP A 108 -9.11 14.95 -8.33
C TRP A 108 -10.34 14.08 -8.61
N SER A 109 -10.88 13.45 -7.57
CA SER A 109 -12.03 12.54 -7.68
C SER A 109 -13.35 13.25 -7.93
N SER A 110 -13.43 14.58 -7.73
CA SER A 110 -14.63 15.38 -7.98
C SER A 110 -14.98 15.47 -9.46
N SER A 111 -14.02 15.28 -10.36
CA SER A 111 -14.24 15.22 -11.81
C SER A 111 -14.82 13.88 -12.29
N LEU A 112 -14.84 12.86 -11.43
CA LEU A 112 -15.29 11.52 -11.78
C LEU A 112 -16.81 11.40 -11.64
N SER A 113 -17.45 10.80 -12.65
CA SER A 113 -18.83 10.33 -12.52
C SER A 113 -18.93 9.20 -11.47
N LEU A 114 -20.11 9.01 -10.91
CA LEU A 114 -20.36 7.93 -9.95
C LEU A 114 -20.02 6.53 -10.53
N THR A 115 -20.27 6.32 -11.82
CA THR A 115 -19.93 5.09 -12.53
C THR A 115 -18.42 4.86 -12.58
N GLN A 116 -17.63 5.92 -12.83
CA GLN A 116 -16.17 5.83 -12.83
C GLN A 116 -15.64 5.55 -11.42
N ARG A 117 -16.17 6.25 -10.40
CA ARG A 117 -15.80 5.98 -8.99
C ARG A 117 -16.08 4.52 -8.61
N HIS A 118 -17.26 4.00 -8.90
CA HIS A 118 -17.60 2.60 -8.65
C HIS A 118 -16.66 1.62 -9.36
N ARG A 119 -16.28 1.90 -10.62
CA ARG A 119 -15.35 1.05 -11.37
C ARG A 119 -13.97 1.01 -10.74
N LEU A 120 -13.44 2.15 -10.33
CA LEU A 120 -12.13 2.22 -9.64
C LEU A 120 -12.18 1.51 -8.30
N VAL A 121 -13.24 1.72 -7.51
CA VAL A 121 -13.42 1.01 -6.22
C VAL A 121 -13.50 -0.49 -6.43
N GLN A 122 -14.21 -0.99 -7.44
CA GLN A 122 -14.24 -2.43 -7.74
C GLN A 122 -12.85 -2.95 -8.11
N GLY A 123 -12.06 -2.19 -8.88
CA GLY A 123 -10.65 -2.51 -9.15
C GLY A 123 -9.83 -2.62 -7.86
N ILE A 124 -9.91 -1.63 -6.97
CA ILE A 124 -9.22 -1.63 -5.68
C ILE A 124 -9.61 -2.88 -4.88
N LEU A 125 -10.90 -3.13 -4.65
CA LEU A 125 -11.38 -4.23 -3.82
C LEU A 125 -11.01 -5.61 -4.37
N SER A 126 -10.82 -5.75 -5.69
CA SER A 126 -10.50 -7.02 -6.33
C SER A 126 -9.00 -7.32 -6.42
N SER A 127 -8.13 -6.32 -6.29
CA SER A 127 -6.69 -6.49 -6.57
C SER A 127 -5.76 -5.85 -5.54
N VAL A 128 -6.28 -5.00 -4.64
CA VAL A 128 -5.47 -4.32 -3.63
C VAL A 128 -5.82 -4.86 -2.24
N PRO A 129 -5.03 -5.82 -1.69
CA PRO A 129 -5.25 -6.40 -0.38
C PRO A 129 -4.92 -5.42 0.75
N LEU A 130 -5.36 -5.72 1.99
CA LEU A 130 -4.92 -4.98 3.18
C LEU A 130 -3.45 -5.22 3.50
N THR A 131 -2.98 -6.43 3.29
CA THR A 131 -1.60 -6.85 3.54
C THR A 131 -1.11 -7.77 2.42
N LEU A 132 0.21 -7.89 2.29
CA LEU A 132 0.84 -8.80 1.36
C LEU A 132 1.98 -9.55 2.06
N THR A 133 2.11 -10.83 1.82
CA THR A 133 3.26 -11.62 2.23
C THR A 133 4.13 -11.91 1.02
N LEU A 134 5.36 -11.43 1.04
CA LEU A 134 6.34 -11.64 0.00
C LEU A 134 7.29 -12.76 0.42
N GLU A 135 7.26 -13.89 -0.29
CA GLU A 135 8.15 -15.01 -0.02
C GLU A 135 9.54 -14.75 -0.62
N LEU A 136 10.57 -14.91 0.19
CA LEU A 136 11.96 -14.94 -0.24
C LEU A 136 12.56 -16.30 0.12
N SER A 137 13.67 -16.68 -0.52
CA SER A 137 14.38 -17.94 -0.25
C SER A 137 14.85 -18.08 1.20
N MET A 138 15.04 -16.96 1.91
CA MET A 138 15.52 -16.91 3.29
C MET A 138 14.42 -16.70 4.34
N GLY A 139 13.17 -16.49 3.91
CA GLY A 139 12.01 -16.23 4.79
C GLY A 139 11.10 -15.16 4.23
N ASP A 140 9.97 -14.91 4.84
CA ASP A 140 8.93 -14.03 4.35
C ASP A 140 9.13 -12.58 4.80
N ILE A 141 8.71 -11.62 3.97
CA ILE A 141 8.52 -10.22 4.34
C ILE A 141 7.03 -9.92 4.39
N GLY A 142 6.58 -9.31 5.48
CA GLY A 142 5.23 -8.76 5.60
C GLY A 142 5.16 -7.34 5.03
N ILE A 143 4.14 -7.07 4.23
CA ILE A 143 3.87 -5.75 3.63
C ILE A 143 2.52 -5.26 4.12
N VAL A 144 2.48 -4.08 4.70
CA VAL A 144 1.26 -3.43 5.18
C VAL A 144 1.43 -1.91 5.16
N HIS A 145 0.36 -1.15 4.89
CA HIS A 145 0.51 0.29 4.71
C HIS A 145 1.02 0.99 5.97
N SER A 146 0.43 0.77 7.14
CA SER A 146 0.79 1.57 8.33
C SER A 146 1.61 0.80 9.36
N GLN A 147 1.12 -0.32 9.87
CA GLN A 147 1.85 -1.19 10.80
C GLN A 147 1.26 -2.60 10.82
N SER A 148 2.05 -3.59 11.30
CA SER A 148 1.51 -4.93 11.52
C SER A 148 0.32 -4.88 12.49
N PRO A 149 -0.86 -5.45 12.13
CA PRO A 149 -2.01 -5.48 13.02
C PRO A 149 -1.86 -6.49 14.17
N PHE A 150 -0.88 -7.41 14.10
CA PHE A 150 -0.65 -8.49 15.08
C PHE A 150 0.82 -8.59 15.48
N ASP A 151 1.10 -9.29 16.59
CA ASP A 151 2.44 -9.63 17.04
C ASP A 151 2.99 -10.89 16.34
N ASP A 152 2.13 -11.63 15.64
CA ASP A 152 2.49 -12.76 14.80
C ASP A 152 1.85 -12.55 13.43
N TRP A 153 2.68 -12.49 12.38
CA TRP A 153 2.21 -12.24 11.02
C TRP A 153 1.27 -13.33 10.50
N ARG A 154 1.42 -14.56 11.00
CA ARG A 154 0.58 -15.70 10.61
C ARG A 154 -0.90 -15.52 11.00
N ASP A 155 -1.19 -14.69 12.01
CA ASP A 155 -2.56 -14.41 12.42
C ASP A 155 -3.35 -13.64 11.32
N ILE A 156 -2.64 -12.98 10.40
CA ILE A 156 -3.26 -12.29 9.25
C ILE A 156 -3.92 -13.29 8.29
N GLU A 157 -3.27 -14.43 8.05
CA GLU A 157 -3.76 -15.43 7.07
C GLU A 157 -5.10 -16.05 7.49
N SER A 158 -5.35 -16.10 8.80
CA SER A 158 -6.62 -16.61 9.35
C SER A 158 -7.65 -15.51 9.61
N SER A 159 -7.32 -14.25 9.33
CA SER A 159 -8.20 -13.11 9.61
C SER A 159 -9.22 -12.89 8.49
N GLU A 160 -10.43 -12.52 8.87
CA GLU A 160 -11.44 -12.02 7.95
C GLU A 160 -11.42 -10.49 7.92
N PHE A 161 -11.87 -9.92 6.80
CA PHE A 161 -11.99 -8.47 6.69
C PHE A 161 -12.94 -7.92 7.74
N SER A 162 -12.49 -6.85 8.42
CA SER A 162 -13.31 -6.01 9.28
C SER A 162 -12.81 -4.57 9.22
N GLU A 163 -13.69 -3.61 9.52
CA GLU A 163 -13.30 -2.19 9.60
C GLU A 163 -12.21 -1.96 10.65
N ALA A 164 -12.25 -2.69 11.76
CA ALA A 164 -11.22 -2.63 12.80
C ALA A 164 -9.86 -3.10 12.28
N LEU A 165 -9.82 -4.22 11.52
CA LEU A 165 -8.61 -4.71 10.89
C LEU A 165 -8.10 -3.72 9.85
N ALA A 166 -8.97 -3.21 8.98
CA ALA A 166 -8.62 -2.22 7.98
C ALA A 166 -8.00 -0.96 8.63
N LYS A 167 -8.63 -0.45 9.70
CA LYS A 167 -8.09 0.69 10.46
C LYS A 167 -6.70 0.40 11.04
N ARG A 168 -6.47 -0.79 11.59
CA ARG A 168 -5.16 -1.19 12.14
C ARG A 168 -4.09 -1.25 11.05
N CYS A 169 -4.44 -1.76 9.87
CA CYS A 169 -3.51 -1.87 8.74
C CYS A 169 -3.20 -0.55 8.05
N THR A 170 -4.11 0.46 8.13
CA THR A 170 -4.01 1.65 7.28
C THR A 170 -3.87 2.98 8.03
N TRP A 171 -4.23 3.06 9.32
CA TRP A 171 -4.25 4.30 10.10
C TRP A 171 -3.45 4.26 11.40
N GLU A 172 -3.27 3.09 12.00
CA GLU A 172 -2.59 3.00 13.29
C GLU A 172 -1.08 2.98 13.12
N TRP A 173 -0.35 3.68 14.00
CA TRP A 173 1.09 3.91 13.93
C TRP A 173 1.81 3.80 15.27
N ALA A 174 1.13 3.27 16.30
CA ALA A 174 1.68 3.18 17.64
C ALA A 174 3.01 2.41 17.71
N ARG A 175 3.19 1.41 16.83
CA ARG A 175 4.41 0.57 16.82
C ARG A 175 5.67 1.33 16.40
N SER A 176 5.56 2.39 15.60
CA SER A 176 6.71 3.19 15.17
C SER A 176 7.34 3.98 16.33
N HIS A 177 6.53 4.31 17.34
CA HIS A 177 6.92 5.16 18.48
C HIS A 177 7.07 4.40 19.79
N GLN A 178 6.92 3.08 19.79
CA GLN A 178 7.09 2.27 21.01
C GLN A 178 8.56 2.24 21.44
N ASN A 179 8.81 2.51 22.72
CA ASN A 179 10.16 2.43 23.32
C ASN A 179 10.69 0.97 23.43
N THR A 180 9.87 -0.02 23.16
CA THR A 180 10.23 -1.43 23.21
C THR A 180 10.34 -1.99 21.79
N LYS A 181 11.44 -2.68 21.48
CA LYS A 181 11.63 -3.40 20.22
C LYS A 181 10.63 -4.56 20.15
N ALA A 182 9.42 -4.28 19.64
CA ALA A 182 8.42 -5.31 19.41
C ALA A 182 8.71 -5.99 18.07
N LEU A 183 9.13 -7.25 18.13
CA LEU A 183 9.30 -8.09 16.95
C LEU A 183 7.94 -8.64 16.51
N VAL A 184 7.66 -8.59 15.22
CA VAL A 184 6.57 -9.34 14.59
C VAL A 184 7.12 -10.72 14.23
N ARG A 185 6.56 -11.76 14.88
CA ARG A 185 6.95 -13.14 14.61
C ARG A 185 6.43 -13.61 13.26
N GLY A 186 7.04 -14.67 12.72
CA GLY A 186 6.59 -15.33 11.49
C GLY A 186 7.08 -14.69 10.20
N VAL A 187 7.80 -13.56 10.27
CA VAL A 187 8.42 -12.87 9.13
C VAL A 187 9.81 -12.35 9.51
N LEU A 188 10.67 -12.17 8.52
CA LEU A 188 11.98 -11.54 8.67
C LEU A 188 11.84 -10.06 9.02
N ALA A 189 11.01 -9.38 8.24
CA ALA A 189 10.72 -7.97 8.41
C ALA A 189 9.26 -7.66 8.08
N VAL A 190 8.77 -6.52 8.57
CA VAL A 190 7.53 -5.88 8.11
C VAL A 190 7.90 -4.54 7.50
N VAL A 191 7.44 -4.27 6.27
CA VAL A 191 7.69 -3.01 5.57
C VAL A 191 6.40 -2.22 5.45
N SER A 192 6.46 -0.95 5.82
CA SER A 192 5.31 -0.04 5.89
C SER A 192 5.64 1.34 5.31
N GLY A 193 4.61 2.06 4.88
CA GLY A 193 4.60 3.46 4.51
C GLY A 193 3.98 4.35 5.59
N HIS A 194 3.05 5.27 5.20
CA HIS A 194 2.15 6.04 6.04
C HIS A 194 2.80 7.08 6.96
N ILE A 195 3.97 6.81 7.50
CA ILE A 195 4.61 7.68 8.48
C ILE A 195 5.71 8.46 7.80
N GLY A 196 5.37 9.69 7.40
CA GLY A 196 6.29 10.58 6.71
C GLY A 196 7.53 10.91 7.54
N SER A 197 8.71 10.61 7.01
CA SER A 197 9.99 10.92 7.64
C SER A 197 11.04 11.34 6.60
N ASN A 198 12.19 11.84 7.06
CA ASN A 198 13.31 12.18 6.15
C ASN A 198 14.17 10.95 5.77
N HIS A 199 13.97 9.84 6.44
CA HIS A 199 14.76 8.62 6.27
C HIS A 199 13.96 7.40 6.72
N VAL A 200 14.42 6.21 6.36
CA VAL A 200 13.82 4.96 6.83
C VAL A 200 13.90 4.87 8.35
N VAL A 201 12.73 4.62 8.97
CA VAL A 201 12.61 4.40 10.42
C VAL A 201 12.52 2.92 10.70
N GLN A 202 13.25 2.41 11.69
CA GLN A 202 13.22 1.01 12.08
C GLN A 202 12.94 0.85 13.57
N ASN A 203 12.02 -0.06 13.90
CA ASN A 203 11.77 -0.50 15.25
C ASN A 203 11.60 -2.04 15.31
N GLY A 204 12.55 -2.72 15.94
CA GLY A 204 12.61 -4.18 15.88
C GLY A 204 12.86 -4.68 14.45
N ASN A 205 11.95 -5.51 13.92
CA ASN A 205 11.96 -5.95 12.53
C ASN A 205 10.89 -5.24 11.66
N GLN A 206 10.44 -4.06 12.08
CA GLN A 206 9.51 -3.25 11.31
C GLN A 206 10.22 -2.01 10.75
N LEU A 207 10.00 -1.73 9.46
CA LEU A 207 10.58 -0.61 8.72
C LEU A 207 9.46 0.27 8.19
N TRP A 208 9.54 1.59 8.41
CA TRP A 208 8.69 2.61 7.79
C TRP A 208 9.54 3.38 6.80
N ILE A 209 9.16 3.31 5.54
CA ILE A 209 9.97 3.84 4.44
C ILE A 209 9.33 5.02 3.70
N ASP A 210 8.25 5.60 4.24
CA ASP A 210 7.63 6.76 3.60
C ASP A 210 8.47 8.01 3.80
N THR A 211 8.97 8.54 2.67
CA THR A 211 9.78 9.77 2.64
C THR A 211 9.19 10.85 1.75
N ILE A 212 8.07 10.57 1.06
CA ILE A 212 7.59 11.43 -0.02
C ILE A 212 7.20 12.84 0.45
N GLU A 213 6.50 12.97 1.58
CA GLU A 213 6.06 14.27 2.07
C GLU A 213 7.24 15.17 2.49
N ASN A 214 8.30 14.56 3.01
CA ASN A 214 9.42 15.30 3.56
C ASN A 214 10.53 15.56 2.54
N THR A 215 10.70 14.68 1.55
CA THR A 215 11.80 14.75 0.57
C THR A 215 11.34 15.04 -0.86
N GLY A 216 10.04 14.93 -1.13
CA GLY A 216 9.46 15.02 -2.48
C GLY A 216 9.70 13.76 -3.33
N LYS A 217 10.36 12.73 -2.79
CA LYS A 217 10.69 11.49 -3.49
C LYS A 217 10.30 10.27 -2.64
N PRO A 218 9.56 9.29 -3.17
CA PRO A 218 9.30 8.04 -2.46
C PRO A 218 10.59 7.23 -2.28
N THR A 219 10.65 6.39 -1.27
CA THR A 219 11.72 5.41 -1.10
C THR A 219 11.43 4.19 -1.97
N LEU A 220 12.43 3.71 -2.71
CA LEU A 220 12.41 2.47 -3.49
C LEU A 220 13.56 1.57 -3.02
N LEU A 221 13.25 0.36 -2.58
CA LEU A 221 14.21 -0.64 -2.10
C LEU A 221 14.01 -1.95 -2.85
N SER A 222 15.09 -2.69 -3.11
CA SER A 222 14.96 -4.09 -3.51
C SER A 222 14.73 -4.97 -2.28
N ALA A 223 13.95 -6.03 -2.39
CA ALA A 223 13.67 -6.93 -1.26
C ALA A 223 14.94 -7.50 -0.57
N PRO A 224 16.04 -7.82 -1.29
CA PRO A 224 17.30 -8.22 -0.65
C PRO A 224 17.99 -7.13 0.18
N GLN A 225 17.57 -5.86 0.09
CA GLN A 225 18.12 -4.76 0.90
C GLN A 225 17.41 -4.61 2.26
N ILE A 226 16.34 -5.35 2.49
CA ILE A 226 15.52 -5.35 3.71
C ILE A 226 15.99 -6.45 4.66
#